data_d49947dd336b794504a75bca0466bfb9
#
_entry.id   d49947dd336b794504a75bca0466bfb9
#
_cell.length_a   1.000
_cell.length_b   1.000
_cell.length_c   1.000
_cell.angle_alpha   90.00
_cell.angle_beta   90.00
_cell.angle_gamma   90.00
#
_symmetry.space_group_name_H-M   'P 1'
#
loop_
_entity.id
_entity.type
_entity.pdbx_description
1 polymer ?
#
loop_
_entity_poly.entity_id
_entity_poly.type
_entity_poly.pdbx_seq_one_letter_code
_entity_poly.pdbx_strand_id
1 'polypeptide(L)'
;MIKLIQNIDIYAPEHLGKKDVLIIHDKIVKIADAGSLSIPSYFPESEQIDGTNLILTPGFIDCHVHVLGGGGEGGFANRTPEATMEGLTKFGVTTVVGCLGTDGIGRDMCALVAKTKGLNEQGISAYCYTGSYQVPVRTLTDSIPKDIMMIQEIIGTGEIAISDHRSSQPTFEEFTRVAADTRLGGVLSGKAGIINVHLGDGSRGMELINRV
;
A
#
# COMPACT_ATOMS: atom_id res chain seq x y z
N MET A 1 -12.99 -23.62 5.81
CA MET A 1 -13.38 -23.06 7.12
C MET A 1 -14.56 -22.11 6.91
N ILE A 2 -15.59 -22.21 7.76
CA ILE A 2 -16.76 -21.31 7.77
C ILE A 2 -16.71 -20.49 9.05
N LYS A 3 -16.87 -19.16 8.93
CA LYS A 3 -16.94 -18.26 10.09
C LYS A 3 -18.23 -17.46 10.06
N LEU A 4 -18.91 -17.36 11.17
CA LEU A 4 -20.06 -16.49 11.37
C LEU A 4 -19.75 -15.50 12.49
N ILE A 5 -19.67 -14.23 12.14
CA ILE A 5 -19.56 -13.13 13.11
C ILE A 5 -20.97 -12.61 13.33
N GLN A 6 -21.44 -12.63 14.58
CA GLN A 6 -22.81 -12.25 14.91
C GLN A 6 -22.85 -10.93 15.66
N ASN A 7 -23.88 -10.13 15.39
CA ASN A 7 -24.19 -8.89 16.11
C ASN A 7 -23.04 -7.86 16.15
N ILE A 8 -22.24 -7.80 15.06
CA ILE A 8 -21.13 -6.87 14.94
C ILE A 8 -21.56 -5.54 14.32
N ASP A 9 -21.04 -4.43 14.82
CA ASP A 9 -21.32 -3.10 14.30
C ASP A 9 -20.40 -2.80 13.10
N ILE A 10 -20.98 -2.53 11.91
CA ILE A 10 -20.24 -2.45 10.63
C ILE A 10 -20.16 -1.01 10.11
N TYR A 11 -18.94 -0.63 9.70
CA TYR A 11 -18.64 0.58 8.92
C TYR A 11 -17.93 0.19 7.60
N ALA A 12 -18.52 0.56 6.41
CA ALA A 12 -17.97 0.13 5.11
C ALA A 12 -18.33 1.06 3.91
N PRO A 13 -17.91 2.33 3.82
CA PRO A 13 -17.47 3.26 4.87
C PRO A 13 -18.63 3.77 5.74
N GLU A 14 -19.88 3.74 5.25
CA GLU A 14 -21.06 4.18 5.98
C GLU A 14 -21.37 3.22 7.14
N HIS A 15 -22.02 3.74 8.17
CA HIS A 15 -22.49 2.95 9.28
C HIS A 15 -23.67 2.07 8.86
N LEU A 16 -23.46 0.77 8.78
CA LEU A 16 -24.49 -0.22 8.41
C LEU A 16 -25.27 -0.75 9.62
N GLY A 17 -24.86 -0.37 10.84
CA GLY A 17 -25.42 -0.87 12.09
C GLY A 17 -24.99 -2.32 12.39
N LYS A 18 -25.69 -2.92 13.36
CA LYS A 18 -25.39 -4.28 13.80
C LYS A 18 -25.88 -5.32 12.80
N LYS A 19 -24.96 -6.19 12.38
CA LYS A 19 -25.18 -7.22 11.36
C LYS A 19 -24.55 -8.55 11.76
N ASP A 20 -24.99 -9.61 11.09
CA ASP A 20 -24.29 -10.90 11.02
C ASP A 20 -23.49 -10.98 9.74
N VAL A 21 -22.27 -11.51 9.79
CA VAL A 21 -21.38 -11.68 8.64
C VAL A 21 -20.96 -13.13 8.50
N LEU A 22 -21.32 -13.75 7.38
CA LEU A 22 -20.91 -15.09 7.04
C LEU A 22 -19.70 -15.06 6.09
N ILE A 23 -18.64 -15.72 6.50
CA ILE A 23 -17.38 -15.85 5.75
C ILE A 23 -17.17 -17.33 5.43
N ILE A 24 -16.89 -17.64 4.17
CA ILE A 24 -16.52 -18.98 3.71
C ILE A 24 -15.13 -18.86 3.05
N HIS A 25 -14.17 -19.58 3.59
CA HIS A 25 -12.76 -19.47 3.26
C HIS A 25 -12.24 -18.02 3.42
N ASP A 26 -12.02 -17.32 2.31
CA ASP A 26 -11.48 -15.96 2.22
C ASP A 26 -12.52 -14.91 1.74
N LYS A 27 -13.81 -15.31 1.65
CA LYS A 27 -14.86 -14.47 1.09
C LYS A 27 -15.96 -14.17 2.08
N ILE A 28 -16.37 -12.91 2.17
CA ILE A 28 -17.64 -12.52 2.78
C ILE A 28 -18.75 -12.92 1.79
N VAL A 29 -19.54 -13.91 2.16
CA VAL A 29 -20.60 -14.44 1.28
C VAL A 29 -21.97 -13.86 1.59
N LYS A 30 -22.16 -13.36 2.82
CA LYS A 30 -23.42 -12.75 3.25
C LYS A 30 -23.20 -11.75 4.38
N ILE A 31 -23.87 -10.61 4.28
CA ILE A 31 -24.11 -9.68 5.39
C ILE A 31 -25.62 -9.59 5.53
N ALA A 32 -26.15 -9.76 6.75
CA ALA A 32 -27.58 -9.77 7.02
C ALA A 32 -27.88 -9.12 8.38
N ASP A 33 -29.14 -8.89 8.69
CA ASP A 33 -29.53 -8.30 9.95
C ASP A 33 -29.11 -9.18 11.15
N ALA A 34 -28.75 -8.56 12.25
CA ALA A 34 -28.27 -9.25 13.43
C ALA A 34 -29.27 -10.32 13.91
N GLY A 35 -28.77 -11.51 14.20
CA GLY A 35 -29.56 -12.66 14.63
C GLY A 35 -30.28 -13.40 13.51
N SER A 36 -30.06 -13.02 12.23
CA SER A 36 -30.75 -13.66 11.10
C SER A 36 -29.96 -14.83 10.48
N LEU A 37 -28.67 -14.97 10.80
CA LEU A 37 -27.85 -16.06 10.28
C LEU A 37 -27.50 -17.08 11.37
N SER A 38 -27.44 -18.36 10.97
CA SER A 38 -26.97 -19.45 11.81
C SER A 38 -26.20 -20.46 10.97
N ILE A 39 -25.24 -21.14 11.60
CA ILE A 39 -24.54 -22.26 10.98
C ILE A 39 -25.15 -23.54 11.51
N PRO A 40 -25.62 -24.43 10.62
CA PRO A 40 -26.15 -25.73 11.05
C PRO A 40 -25.09 -26.56 11.78
N SER A 41 -25.48 -27.31 12.80
CA SER A 41 -24.58 -28.09 13.66
C SER A 41 -23.82 -29.21 12.96
N TYR A 42 -24.24 -29.57 11.75
CA TYR A 42 -23.53 -30.57 10.92
C TYR A 42 -22.31 -30.01 10.16
N PHE A 43 -21.95 -28.72 10.35
CA PHE A 43 -20.69 -28.17 9.89
C PHE A 43 -19.67 -28.08 11.05
N PRO A 44 -18.95 -29.17 11.36
CA PRO A 44 -18.08 -29.24 12.55
C PRO A 44 -16.86 -28.30 12.48
N GLU A 45 -16.44 -27.89 11.28
CA GLU A 45 -15.32 -26.97 11.07
C GLU A 45 -15.76 -25.50 10.96
N SER A 46 -16.80 -25.13 11.70
CA SER A 46 -17.27 -23.75 11.73
C SER A 46 -16.87 -23.04 13.00
N GLU A 47 -16.59 -21.74 12.88
CA GLU A 47 -16.30 -20.84 13.98
C GLU A 47 -17.44 -19.81 14.09
N GLN A 48 -17.95 -19.63 15.31
CA GLN A 48 -18.90 -18.56 15.61
C GLN A 48 -18.24 -17.55 16.52
N ILE A 49 -18.32 -16.28 16.15
CA ILE A 49 -17.67 -15.16 16.84
C ILE A 49 -18.79 -14.22 17.31
N ASP A 50 -18.87 -13.96 18.62
CA ASP A 50 -19.73 -12.93 19.15
C ASP A 50 -19.10 -11.55 18.89
N GLY A 51 -19.72 -10.79 18.00
CA GLY A 51 -19.31 -9.44 17.62
C GLY A 51 -19.90 -8.33 18.51
N THR A 52 -20.61 -8.70 19.59
CA THR A 52 -21.20 -7.71 20.52
C THR A 52 -20.11 -6.79 21.07
N ASN A 53 -20.28 -5.46 20.93
CA ASN A 53 -19.33 -4.41 21.30
C ASN A 53 -18.03 -4.39 20.46
N LEU A 54 -17.98 -5.12 19.36
CA LEU A 54 -16.90 -5.03 18.38
C LEU A 54 -17.36 -4.21 17.17
N ILE A 55 -16.39 -3.64 16.46
CA ILE A 55 -16.58 -2.92 15.20
C ILE A 55 -15.89 -3.70 14.09
N LEU A 56 -16.57 -3.85 12.97
CA LEU A 56 -16.00 -4.40 11.74
C LEU A 56 -15.84 -3.28 10.71
N THR A 57 -14.62 -3.14 10.19
CA THR A 57 -14.30 -2.24 9.09
C THR A 57 -13.56 -2.99 8.00
N PRO A 58 -13.52 -2.48 6.75
CA PRO A 58 -12.49 -2.89 5.80
C PRO A 58 -11.10 -2.72 6.42
N GLY A 59 -10.17 -3.58 6.04
CA GLY A 59 -8.78 -3.44 6.49
C GLY A 59 -8.19 -2.12 6.01
N PHE A 60 -7.27 -1.55 6.81
CA PHE A 60 -6.63 -0.28 6.47
C PHE A 60 -5.68 -0.42 5.29
N ILE A 61 -5.65 0.61 4.45
CA ILE A 61 -4.74 0.74 3.32
C ILE A 61 -3.69 1.79 3.69
N ASP A 62 -2.43 1.37 3.75
CA ASP A 62 -1.30 2.28 3.93
C ASP A 62 -0.59 2.49 2.59
N CYS A 63 -0.76 3.68 2.03
CA CYS A 63 -0.23 4.02 0.70
C CYS A 63 1.25 4.43 0.72
N HIS A 64 1.94 4.41 1.87
CA HIS A 64 3.31 4.87 2.00
C HIS A 64 4.07 4.11 3.09
N VAL A 65 4.66 2.97 2.73
CA VAL A 65 5.37 2.11 3.68
C VAL A 65 6.77 1.80 3.20
N HIS A 66 7.78 2.07 4.05
CA HIS A 66 9.14 1.61 3.80
C HIS A 66 9.28 0.12 4.14
N VAL A 67 8.74 -0.75 3.27
CA VAL A 67 8.70 -2.21 3.52
C VAL A 67 10.07 -2.85 3.64
N LEU A 68 11.11 -2.24 3.06
CA LEU A 68 12.52 -2.62 3.24
C LEU A 68 13.19 -1.94 4.44
N GLY A 69 12.40 -1.26 5.29
CA GLY A 69 12.91 -0.37 6.30
C GLY A 69 13.27 1.01 5.75
N GLY A 70 13.35 1.98 6.63
CA GLY A 70 13.73 3.37 6.36
C GLY A 70 15.01 3.79 7.07
N GLY A 71 15.22 5.09 7.18
CA GLY A 71 16.39 5.69 7.83
C GLY A 71 17.67 5.53 7.01
N GLY A 72 18.78 5.81 7.66
CA GLY A 72 20.11 5.81 7.06
C GLY A 72 20.73 7.21 6.96
N GLU A 73 19.93 8.26 7.14
CA GLU A 73 20.39 9.66 7.09
C GLU A 73 21.40 9.99 8.22
N GLY A 74 21.32 9.27 9.33
CA GLY A 74 22.28 9.37 10.46
C GLY A 74 23.47 8.42 10.35
N GLY A 75 23.69 7.80 9.20
CA GLY A 75 24.75 6.81 8.95
C GLY A 75 24.27 5.36 9.03
N PHE A 76 25.17 4.42 8.79
CA PHE A 76 24.85 2.97 8.62
C PHE A 76 24.15 2.33 9.82
N ALA A 77 24.40 2.82 11.03
CA ALA A 77 23.75 2.32 12.23
C ALA A 77 22.32 2.82 12.43
N ASN A 78 21.92 3.87 11.70
CA ASN A 78 20.59 4.48 11.79
C ASN A 78 19.68 3.96 10.66
N ARG A 79 19.44 2.65 10.65
CA ARG A 79 18.57 1.98 9.68
C ARG A 79 17.52 1.17 10.42
N THR A 80 16.24 1.30 10.01
CA THR A 80 15.17 0.49 10.58
C THR A 80 15.11 -0.88 9.90
N PRO A 81 14.65 -1.93 10.60
CA PRO A 81 14.44 -3.24 9.99
C PRO A 81 13.32 -3.20 8.94
N GLU A 82 13.25 -4.26 8.14
CA GLU A 82 12.14 -4.47 7.21
C GLU A 82 10.79 -4.63 7.95
N ALA A 83 9.73 -4.21 7.29
CA ALA A 83 8.37 -4.46 7.77
C ALA A 83 8.05 -5.96 7.73
N THR A 84 7.35 -6.45 8.76
CA THR A 84 6.83 -7.82 8.80
C THR A 84 5.32 -7.81 8.62
N MET A 85 4.75 -8.90 8.08
CA MET A 85 3.31 -9.06 7.96
C MET A 85 2.63 -8.90 9.32
N GLU A 86 3.18 -9.52 10.37
CA GLU A 86 2.66 -9.40 11.74
C GLU A 86 2.65 -7.93 12.23
N GLY A 87 3.75 -7.19 11.99
CA GLY A 87 3.85 -5.78 12.38
C GLY A 87 2.80 -4.91 11.69
N LEU A 88 2.45 -5.20 10.44
CA LEU A 88 1.44 -4.49 9.68
C LEU A 88 0.02 -4.87 10.14
N THR A 89 -0.30 -6.17 10.16
CA THR A 89 -1.65 -6.66 10.43
C THR A 89 -2.08 -6.46 11.88
N LYS A 90 -1.15 -6.39 12.83
CA LYS A 90 -1.42 -6.08 14.24
C LYS A 90 -2.18 -4.77 14.43
N PHE A 91 -2.02 -3.82 13.52
CA PHE A 91 -2.70 -2.52 13.55
C PHE A 91 -3.84 -2.43 12.52
N GLY A 92 -4.28 -3.57 11.98
CA GLY A 92 -5.39 -3.63 11.02
C GLY A 92 -5.03 -3.24 9.58
N VAL A 93 -3.74 -3.07 9.26
CA VAL A 93 -3.29 -2.80 7.89
C VAL A 93 -3.32 -4.10 7.08
N THR A 94 -4.12 -4.13 6.02
CA THR A 94 -4.29 -5.29 5.13
C THR A 94 -3.82 -5.03 3.70
N THR A 95 -3.54 -3.77 3.37
CA THR A 95 -3.00 -3.38 2.07
C THR A 95 -1.88 -2.36 2.27
N VAL A 96 -0.76 -2.56 1.59
CA VAL A 96 0.38 -1.62 1.64
C VAL A 96 0.86 -1.25 0.25
N VAL A 97 1.38 -0.02 0.11
CA VAL A 97 2.15 0.38 -1.07
C VAL A 97 3.57 0.73 -0.60
N GLY A 98 4.50 -0.15 -0.96
CA GLY A 98 5.90 -0.03 -0.61
C GLY A 98 6.61 1.07 -1.40
N CYS A 99 7.53 1.78 -0.76
CA CYS A 99 8.39 2.77 -1.41
C CYS A 99 9.82 2.67 -0.91
N LEU A 100 10.75 3.12 -1.75
CA LEU A 100 12.10 3.49 -1.35
C LEU A 100 12.11 4.96 -0.95
N GLY A 101 12.72 5.27 0.18
CA GLY A 101 12.89 6.65 0.63
C GLY A 101 14.21 7.24 0.16
N THR A 102 14.88 8.00 1.04
CA THR A 102 16.16 8.66 0.81
C THR A 102 17.24 7.70 0.31
N ASP A 103 17.31 6.49 0.90
CA ASP A 103 18.29 5.47 0.51
C ASP A 103 17.79 4.63 -0.68
N GLY A 104 17.92 5.17 -1.87
CA GLY A 104 17.75 4.43 -3.12
C GLY A 104 19.04 3.81 -3.65
N ILE A 105 20.08 3.68 -2.82
CA ILE A 105 21.41 3.15 -3.17
C ILE A 105 21.63 1.81 -2.48
N GLY A 106 21.51 1.79 -1.17
CA GLY A 106 21.65 0.57 -0.36
C GLY A 106 20.38 -0.29 -0.30
N ARG A 107 19.26 0.26 -0.75
CA ARG A 107 18.00 -0.42 -1.03
C ARG A 107 17.62 -0.13 -2.46
N ASP A 108 17.23 -1.15 -3.22
CA ASP A 108 16.97 -1.02 -4.66
C ASP A 108 15.59 -1.54 -5.06
N MET A 109 15.25 -1.32 -6.32
CA MET A 109 13.97 -1.76 -6.88
C MET A 109 13.81 -3.27 -6.92
N CYS A 110 14.91 -4.02 -7.10
CA CYS A 110 14.85 -5.49 -7.11
C CYS A 110 14.43 -6.01 -5.75
N ALA A 111 15.08 -5.53 -4.68
CA ALA A 111 14.74 -5.88 -3.31
C ALA A 111 13.31 -5.45 -2.94
N LEU A 112 12.87 -4.24 -3.38
CA LEU A 112 11.52 -3.73 -3.11
C LEU A 112 10.45 -4.63 -3.75
N VAL A 113 10.61 -4.98 -5.02
CA VAL A 113 9.65 -5.87 -5.72
C VAL A 113 9.65 -7.26 -5.10
N ALA A 114 10.83 -7.82 -4.77
CA ALA A 114 10.92 -9.12 -4.11
C ALA A 114 10.20 -9.12 -2.75
N LYS A 115 10.40 -8.07 -1.92
CA LYS A 115 9.70 -7.92 -0.64
C LYS A 115 8.19 -7.80 -0.82
N THR A 116 7.74 -7.02 -1.79
CA THR A 116 6.32 -6.84 -2.10
C THR A 116 5.68 -8.17 -2.50
N LYS A 117 6.33 -8.97 -3.35
CA LYS A 117 5.88 -10.32 -3.70
C LYS A 117 5.81 -11.25 -2.48
N GLY A 118 6.84 -11.22 -1.63
CA GLY A 118 6.85 -12.02 -0.40
C GLY A 118 5.71 -11.66 0.56
N LEU A 119 5.35 -10.38 0.69
CA LEU A 119 4.19 -9.95 1.47
C LEU A 119 2.87 -10.46 0.87
N ASN A 120 2.73 -10.47 -0.46
CA ASN A 120 1.57 -11.05 -1.14
C ASN A 120 1.46 -12.56 -0.91
N GLU A 121 2.58 -13.28 -0.95
CA GLU A 121 2.61 -14.72 -0.65
C GLU A 121 2.23 -15.02 0.80
N GLN A 122 2.50 -14.09 1.73
CA GLN A 122 2.11 -14.19 3.13
C GLN A 122 0.63 -13.86 3.37
N GLY A 123 -0.07 -13.27 2.37
CA GLY A 123 -1.51 -13.04 2.42
C GLY A 123 -1.96 -11.62 2.69
N ILE A 124 -1.04 -10.63 2.71
CA ILE A 124 -1.40 -9.20 2.72
C ILE A 124 -1.37 -8.66 1.28
N SER A 125 -2.27 -7.74 0.93
CA SER A 125 -2.23 -7.10 -0.39
C SER A 125 -1.08 -6.09 -0.44
N ALA A 126 -0.05 -6.36 -1.23
CA ALA A 126 1.12 -5.49 -1.31
C ALA A 126 1.38 -5.03 -2.74
N TYR A 127 1.61 -3.75 -2.88
CA TYR A 127 2.01 -3.04 -4.10
C TYR A 127 3.25 -2.21 -3.80
N CYS A 128 3.87 -1.60 -4.82
CA CYS A 128 4.97 -0.66 -4.63
C CYS A 128 4.98 0.42 -5.72
N TYR A 129 5.80 1.44 -5.47
CA TYR A 129 6.14 2.46 -6.45
C TYR A 129 7.50 2.16 -7.06
N THR A 130 7.70 2.49 -8.35
CA THR A 130 9.04 2.50 -8.95
C THR A 130 9.75 3.80 -8.62
N GLY A 131 11.05 3.73 -8.31
CA GLY A 131 11.87 4.89 -7.97
C GLY A 131 12.23 5.01 -6.51
N SER A 132 12.76 6.17 -6.18
CA SER A 132 13.14 6.62 -4.84
C SER A 132 13.01 8.13 -4.78
N TYR A 133 13.66 8.81 -3.82
CA TYR A 133 13.65 10.28 -3.70
C TYR A 133 14.10 11.02 -4.97
N GLN A 134 14.95 10.38 -5.79
CA GLN A 134 15.76 11.07 -6.78
C GLN A 134 15.14 11.05 -8.18
N VAL A 135 15.36 12.14 -8.92
CA VAL A 135 15.17 12.26 -10.36
C VAL A 135 16.56 12.46 -10.98
N PRO A 136 16.95 11.70 -12.03
CA PRO A 136 16.18 10.70 -12.76
C PRO A 136 15.76 9.48 -11.93
N VAL A 137 14.56 8.97 -12.19
CA VAL A 137 13.99 7.84 -11.46
C VAL A 137 14.76 6.56 -11.76
N ARG A 138 15.17 5.86 -10.70
CA ARG A 138 15.81 4.54 -10.83
C ARG A 138 14.75 3.46 -10.93
N THR A 139 14.64 2.86 -12.10
CA THR A 139 13.65 1.83 -12.42
C THR A 139 14.25 0.43 -12.31
N LEU A 140 13.41 -0.61 -12.24
CA LEU A 140 13.86 -2.00 -12.27
C LEU A 140 14.20 -2.45 -13.71
N THR A 141 13.43 -1.99 -14.68
CA THR A 141 13.66 -2.32 -16.08
C THR A 141 14.56 -1.25 -16.74
N ASP A 142 14.02 -0.34 -17.50
CA ASP A 142 14.77 0.74 -18.14
C ASP A 142 13.93 2.02 -18.28
N SER A 143 12.66 1.96 -17.89
CA SER A 143 11.77 3.12 -17.90
C SER A 143 10.58 2.99 -16.95
N ILE A 144 10.06 4.12 -16.48
CA ILE A 144 8.89 4.20 -15.61
C ILE A 144 7.66 3.49 -16.24
N PRO A 145 7.28 3.76 -17.51
CA PRO A 145 6.11 3.12 -18.11
C PRO A 145 6.26 1.59 -18.18
N LYS A 146 7.47 1.10 -18.48
CA LYS A 146 7.73 -0.34 -18.60
C LYS A 146 7.66 -1.04 -17.24
N ASP A 147 8.18 -0.44 -16.19
CA ASP A 147 8.04 -0.95 -14.82
C ASP A 147 6.55 -1.10 -14.44
N ILE A 148 5.76 -0.03 -14.64
CA ILE A 148 4.33 -0.03 -14.30
C ILE A 148 3.55 -1.05 -15.15
N MET A 149 3.84 -1.15 -16.44
CA MET A 149 3.14 -2.07 -17.33
C MET A 149 3.46 -3.54 -17.04
N MET A 150 4.75 -3.86 -16.88
CA MET A 150 5.23 -5.24 -16.93
C MET A 150 5.31 -5.90 -15.54
N ILE A 151 5.35 -5.12 -14.47
CA ILE A 151 5.44 -5.63 -13.10
C ILE A 151 4.12 -5.38 -12.38
N GLN A 152 3.42 -6.46 -12.06
CA GLN A 152 2.05 -6.40 -11.53
C GLN A 152 1.94 -5.55 -10.27
N GLU A 153 2.91 -5.64 -9.38
CA GLU A 153 2.93 -4.97 -8.08
C GLU A 153 3.23 -3.48 -8.18
N ILE A 154 3.84 -3.00 -9.27
CA ILE A 154 4.15 -1.58 -9.45
C ILE A 154 2.93 -0.83 -9.98
N ILE A 155 2.43 0.13 -9.20
CA ILE A 155 1.20 0.87 -9.49
C ILE A 155 1.42 2.36 -9.81
N GLY A 156 2.63 2.84 -9.66
CA GLY A 156 2.98 4.24 -9.87
C GLY A 156 4.45 4.50 -9.62
N THR A 157 4.82 5.76 -9.44
CA THR A 157 6.21 6.21 -9.25
C THR A 157 6.35 6.90 -7.89
N GLY A 158 7.45 6.67 -7.19
CA GLY A 158 7.73 7.34 -5.93
C GLY A 158 8.63 6.52 -5.00
N GLU A 159 8.95 7.10 -3.92
CA GLU A 159 8.62 8.40 -3.31
C GLU A 159 9.51 9.50 -3.93
N ILE A 160 8.97 10.43 -4.70
CA ILE A 160 9.77 11.51 -5.32
C ILE A 160 9.85 12.68 -4.35
N ALA A 161 11.06 13.08 -3.95
CA ALA A 161 11.25 14.19 -3.03
C ALA A 161 11.31 15.53 -3.77
N ILE A 162 10.50 16.47 -3.32
CA ILE A 162 10.53 17.87 -3.75
C ILE A 162 10.61 18.81 -2.55
N SER A 163 11.14 19.98 -2.75
CA SER A 163 11.27 20.99 -1.68
C SER A 163 11.90 20.43 -0.39
N ASP A 164 12.89 19.56 -0.51
CA ASP A 164 13.58 18.87 0.58
C ASP A 164 15.10 18.92 0.31
N HIS A 165 15.91 19.11 1.35
CA HIS A 165 17.37 19.15 1.23
C HIS A 165 17.98 17.83 0.72
N ARG A 166 17.26 16.71 0.81
CA ARG A 166 17.64 15.38 0.29
C ARG A 166 17.18 15.14 -1.14
N SER A 167 16.35 16.03 -1.69
CA SER A 167 15.84 15.94 -3.06
C SER A 167 16.94 16.19 -4.09
N SER A 168 16.85 15.60 -5.27
CA SER A 168 17.65 15.96 -6.45
C SER A 168 17.33 17.36 -7.01
N GLN A 169 16.34 18.04 -6.42
CA GLN A 169 15.86 19.36 -6.86
C GLN A 169 15.44 19.37 -8.34
N PRO A 170 14.49 18.48 -8.76
CA PRO A 170 14.12 18.39 -10.15
C PRO A 170 13.58 19.74 -10.67
N THR A 171 13.89 20.02 -11.93
CA THR A 171 13.26 21.10 -12.65
C THR A 171 11.77 20.79 -12.92
N PHE A 172 11.02 21.81 -13.32
CA PHE A 172 9.62 21.63 -13.69
C PHE A 172 9.46 20.62 -14.85
N GLU A 173 10.31 20.73 -15.86
CA GLU A 173 10.31 19.86 -17.04
C GLU A 173 10.62 18.41 -16.69
N GLU A 174 11.58 18.16 -15.80
CA GLU A 174 11.91 16.81 -15.32
C GLU A 174 10.77 16.21 -14.52
N PHE A 175 10.17 16.96 -13.61
CA PHE A 175 9.03 16.49 -12.81
C PHE A 175 7.80 16.21 -13.69
N THR A 176 7.51 17.10 -14.66
CA THR A 176 6.43 16.91 -15.64
C THR A 176 6.65 15.65 -16.49
N ARG A 177 7.91 15.35 -16.87
CA ARG A 177 8.24 14.12 -17.59
C ARG A 177 7.96 12.88 -16.74
N VAL A 178 8.34 12.90 -15.47
CA VAL A 178 8.01 11.80 -14.54
C VAL A 178 6.50 11.61 -14.45
N ALA A 179 5.72 12.71 -14.39
CA ALA A 179 4.27 12.64 -14.36
C ALA A 179 3.69 12.03 -15.65
N ALA A 180 4.17 12.47 -16.80
CA ALA A 180 3.73 11.95 -18.11
C ALA A 180 4.05 10.46 -18.28
N ASP A 181 5.28 10.04 -17.94
CA ASP A 181 5.71 8.64 -18.03
C ASP A 181 4.91 7.75 -17.06
N THR A 182 4.67 8.22 -15.84
CA THR A 182 3.86 7.51 -14.85
C THR A 182 2.42 7.34 -15.33
N ARG A 183 1.82 8.42 -15.86
CA ARG A 183 0.47 8.39 -16.42
C ARG A 183 0.37 7.44 -17.61
N LEU A 184 1.35 7.48 -18.52
CA LEU A 184 1.41 6.58 -19.68
C LEU A 184 1.41 5.11 -19.23
N GLY A 185 2.29 4.75 -18.29
CA GLY A 185 2.34 3.39 -17.73
C GLY A 185 1.00 2.95 -17.13
N GLY A 186 0.35 3.83 -16.37
CA GLY A 186 -0.96 3.57 -15.77
C GLY A 186 -2.06 3.36 -16.81
N VAL A 187 -2.17 4.24 -17.81
CA VAL A 187 -3.17 4.14 -18.88
C VAL A 187 -3.01 2.84 -19.70
N LEU A 188 -1.78 2.50 -20.07
CA LEU A 188 -1.50 1.33 -20.89
C LEU A 188 -1.71 0.00 -20.15
N SER A 189 -1.63 0.01 -18.82
CA SER A 189 -1.79 -1.20 -17.99
C SER A 189 -3.11 -1.29 -17.22
N GLY A 190 -3.95 -0.24 -17.27
CA GLY A 190 -5.17 -0.17 -16.46
C GLY A 190 -4.90 -0.01 -14.95
N LYS A 191 -3.70 0.47 -14.58
CA LYS A 191 -3.30 0.71 -13.19
C LYS A 191 -3.46 2.17 -12.79
N ALA A 192 -3.24 2.48 -11.51
CA ALA A 192 -3.40 3.83 -10.95
C ALA A 192 -2.53 4.88 -11.67
N GLY A 193 -1.25 4.58 -11.94
CA GLY A 193 -0.35 5.50 -12.62
C GLY A 193 -0.23 6.84 -11.89
N ILE A 194 0.01 6.81 -10.60
CA ILE A 194 0.11 7.97 -9.71
C ILE A 194 1.55 8.21 -9.28
N ILE A 195 1.84 9.45 -8.89
CA ILE A 195 3.10 9.80 -8.25
C ILE A 195 2.87 9.96 -6.75
N ASN A 196 3.66 9.27 -5.95
CA ASN A 196 3.80 9.52 -4.52
C ASN A 196 4.92 10.54 -4.32
N VAL A 197 4.61 11.67 -3.68
CA VAL A 197 5.52 12.80 -3.53
C VAL A 197 5.84 13.03 -2.06
N HIS A 198 7.12 13.08 -1.73
CA HIS A 198 7.62 13.58 -0.46
C HIS A 198 7.79 15.09 -0.54
N LEU A 199 7.05 15.82 0.27
CA LEU A 199 7.19 17.27 0.41
C LEU A 199 8.03 17.59 1.66
N GLY A 200 9.19 18.18 1.45
CA GLY A 200 10.06 18.66 2.54
C GLY A 200 9.74 20.07 2.99
N ASP A 201 10.66 20.63 3.79
CA ASP A 201 10.57 21.97 4.41
C ASP A 201 11.23 23.09 3.60
N GLY A 202 11.63 22.82 2.37
CA GLY A 202 12.23 23.81 1.48
C GLY A 202 11.26 24.92 1.08
N SER A 203 11.81 26.07 0.71
CA SER A 203 11.04 27.29 0.42
C SER A 203 10.12 27.22 -0.80
N ARG A 204 10.35 26.26 -1.72
CA ARG A 204 9.52 26.07 -2.93
C ARG A 204 8.16 25.44 -2.62
N GLY A 205 8.02 24.74 -1.49
CA GLY A 205 6.77 24.10 -1.11
C GLY A 205 6.18 23.25 -2.23
N MET A 206 4.89 23.42 -2.51
CA MET A 206 4.13 22.68 -3.54
C MET A 206 4.23 23.27 -4.96
N GLU A 207 5.15 24.18 -5.24
CA GLU A 207 5.24 24.88 -6.54
C GLU A 207 5.21 23.93 -7.73
N LEU A 208 6.02 22.86 -7.70
CA LEU A 208 6.08 21.88 -8.81
C LEU A 208 4.75 21.14 -9.02
N ILE A 209 4.10 20.74 -7.92
CA ILE A 209 2.83 20.00 -7.99
C ILE A 209 1.72 20.90 -8.56
N ASN A 210 1.65 22.16 -8.12
CA ASN A 210 0.59 23.08 -8.55
C ASN A 210 0.72 23.51 -10.02
N ARG A 211 1.86 23.27 -10.66
CA ARG A 211 2.13 23.63 -12.06
C ARG A 211 1.92 22.47 -13.04
N VAL A 212 1.90 21.23 -12.57
CA VAL A 212 1.63 20.03 -13.37
C VAL A 212 0.14 19.69 -13.35
#